data_5b4efe0fa2e4b0839157f91e174881e1
#
_entry.id   5b4efe0fa2e4b0839157f91e174881e1
#
_cell.length_a   1.000
_cell.length_b   1.000
_cell.length_c   1.000
_cell.angle_alpha   90.00
_cell.angle_beta   90.00
_cell.angle_gamma   90.00
#
_symmetry.space_group_name_H-M   'P 1'
#
loop_
_entity.id
_entity.type
_entity.pdbx_description
1 polymer ?
#
loop_
_entity_poly.entity_id
_entity_poly.type
_entity_poly.pdbx_seq_one_letter_code
_entity_poly.pdbx_strand_id
1 'polypeptide(L)'
;MKMADLLSDNRMLSVLERLHFRLGFGDSSVAEVCRNHSFPSELFTEISNVFANPDYQPSLENLDRKDLVLLADYIRSSHKYYSEVSVPHLHGLIHTMLGEVGTSFADALNKFFDELVEKLNAHFEHEERIFNSIGSGNYEVESEESHTQFLEKLDDLKNIVIKYLPDNGENASRYTMLNHLLAMERDMRSHMRVEEKLFNPLVLSMMASEESEGNAQSDDFEVLSQREKEILAAVAHGKTNKEIADELFISINTVVTHRKNIARKTGINSIAGLTVYAILNHIVEIADF
;
A
#
# COMPACT_ATOMS: atom_id res chain seq x y z
N MET A 1 -23.57 14.31 7.32
CA MET A 1 -22.47 15.23 7.03
C MET A 1 -22.59 15.68 5.58
N LYS A 2 -22.42 16.97 5.28
CA LYS A 2 -22.37 17.48 3.91
C LYS A 2 -21.01 17.16 3.29
N MET A 3 -20.98 16.91 1.97
CA MET A 3 -19.72 16.67 1.25
C MET A 3 -18.78 17.89 1.36
N ALA A 4 -19.30 19.10 1.32
CA ALA A 4 -18.52 20.32 1.46
C ALA A 4 -17.78 20.44 2.81
N ASP A 5 -18.30 19.86 3.87
CA ASP A 5 -17.66 19.88 5.20
C ASP A 5 -16.33 19.08 5.21
N LEU A 6 -16.20 18.05 4.38
CA LEU A 6 -14.96 17.27 4.22
C LEU A 6 -13.84 18.10 3.60
N LEU A 7 -14.18 19.09 2.78
CA LEU A 7 -13.20 19.94 2.09
C LEU A 7 -12.54 20.98 3.01
N SER A 8 -12.91 21.04 4.30
CA SER A 8 -12.12 21.75 5.31
C SER A 8 -10.70 21.17 5.41
N ASP A 9 -10.54 19.88 5.10
CA ASP A 9 -9.24 19.27 4.84
C ASP A 9 -9.00 19.25 3.32
N ASN A 10 -8.05 20.05 2.85
CA ASN A 10 -7.74 20.18 1.42
C ASN A 10 -7.24 18.88 0.78
N ARG A 11 -6.78 17.92 1.58
CA ARG A 11 -6.37 16.57 1.13
C ARG A 11 -7.54 15.79 0.54
N MET A 12 -8.78 16.09 0.97
CA MET A 12 -9.97 15.44 0.42
C MET A 12 -10.22 15.77 -1.06
N LEU A 13 -9.66 16.88 -1.56
CA LEU A 13 -9.70 17.18 -3.01
C LEU A 13 -8.97 16.10 -3.82
N SER A 14 -7.83 15.59 -3.34
CA SER A 14 -7.12 14.48 -3.99
C SER A 14 -7.97 13.22 -4.06
N VAL A 15 -8.71 12.90 -2.99
CA VAL A 15 -9.62 11.74 -2.97
C VAL A 15 -10.75 11.90 -3.99
N LEU A 16 -11.39 13.08 -4.02
CA LEU A 16 -12.49 13.35 -4.97
C LEU A 16 -12.02 13.32 -6.42
N GLU A 17 -10.83 13.91 -6.70
CA GLU A 17 -10.22 13.91 -8.03
C GLU A 17 -9.97 12.49 -8.54
N ARG A 18 -9.38 11.63 -7.71
CA ARG A 18 -9.05 10.24 -8.06
C ARG A 18 -10.27 9.35 -8.22
N LEU A 19 -11.35 9.66 -7.50
CA LEU A 19 -12.66 9.03 -7.69
C LEU A 19 -13.47 9.65 -8.83
N HIS A 20 -12.92 10.64 -9.52
CA HIS A 20 -13.59 11.39 -10.60
C HIS A 20 -14.92 12.01 -10.18
N PHE A 21 -15.03 12.42 -8.91
CA PHE A 21 -16.23 13.08 -8.41
C PHE A 21 -16.30 14.50 -8.93
N ARG A 22 -17.47 14.84 -9.50
CA ARG A 22 -17.68 16.20 -10.03
C ARG A 22 -17.93 17.18 -8.89
N LEU A 23 -17.25 18.31 -8.93
CA LEU A 23 -17.52 19.42 -8.01
C LEU A 23 -18.87 20.08 -8.38
N GLY A 24 -19.34 20.97 -7.51
CA GLY A 24 -20.62 21.64 -7.69
C GLY A 24 -21.80 20.92 -7.06
N PHE A 25 -21.54 20.06 -6.09
CA PHE A 25 -22.56 19.26 -5.36
C PHE A 25 -23.38 20.08 -4.35
N GLY A 26 -23.12 21.39 -4.21
CA GLY A 26 -23.87 22.27 -3.28
C GLY A 26 -23.86 21.78 -1.84
N ASP A 27 -25.03 21.73 -1.22
CA ASP A 27 -25.24 21.26 0.15
C ASP A 27 -25.54 19.75 0.26
N SER A 28 -25.28 18.98 -0.81
CA SER A 28 -25.54 17.54 -0.80
C SER A 28 -24.74 16.79 0.26
N SER A 29 -25.34 15.78 0.84
CA SER A 29 -24.68 14.87 1.78
C SER A 29 -23.65 13.98 1.07
N VAL A 30 -22.71 13.44 1.81
CA VAL A 30 -21.75 12.45 1.31
C VAL A 30 -22.45 11.29 0.60
N ALA A 31 -23.51 10.73 1.23
CA ALA A 31 -24.26 9.61 0.67
C ALA A 31 -24.98 9.96 -0.65
N GLU A 32 -25.47 11.21 -0.82
CA GLU A 32 -26.09 11.67 -2.05
C GLU A 32 -25.05 11.85 -3.17
N VAL A 33 -23.90 12.44 -2.86
CA VAL A 33 -22.83 12.61 -3.85
C VAL A 33 -22.28 11.25 -4.29
N CYS A 34 -22.03 10.34 -3.37
CA CYS A 34 -21.61 8.97 -3.70
C CYS A 34 -22.65 8.25 -4.58
N ARG A 35 -23.92 8.35 -4.24
CA ARG A 35 -25.00 7.76 -5.04
C ARG A 35 -25.05 8.32 -6.47
N ASN A 36 -24.89 9.64 -6.62
CA ASN A 36 -24.88 10.30 -7.92
C ASN A 36 -23.70 9.87 -8.80
N HIS A 37 -22.62 9.38 -8.19
CA HIS A 37 -21.44 8.85 -8.89
C HIS A 37 -21.41 7.32 -8.93
N SER A 38 -22.49 6.64 -8.48
CA SER A 38 -22.56 5.17 -8.40
C SER A 38 -21.41 4.55 -7.61
N PHE A 39 -20.97 5.22 -6.55
CA PHE A 39 -19.87 4.80 -5.68
C PHE A 39 -20.41 4.45 -4.28
N PRO A 40 -19.97 3.33 -3.64
CA PRO A 40 -20.38 2.96 -2.30
C PRO A 40 -19.96 4.01 -1.26
N SER A 41 -20.93 4.55 -0.50
CA SER A 41 -20.65 5.58 0.51
C SER A 41 -19.82 5.06 1.68
N GLU A 42 -19.87 3.76 1.94
CA GLU A 42 -19.09 3.08 2.97
C GLU A 42 -17.62 3.02 2.56
N LEU A 43 -17.33 2.50 1.38
CA LEU A 43 -15.96 2.48 0.81
C LEU A 43 -15.38 3.90 0.72
N PHE A 44 -16.17 4.90 0.27
CA PHE A 44 -15.74 6.29 0.26
C PHE A 44 -15.34 6.80 1.64
N THR A 45 -16.11 6.43 2.66
CA THR A 45 -15.85 6.83 4.05
C THR A 45 -14.56 6.20 4.57
N GLU A 46 -14.34 4.92 4.30
CA GLU A 46 -13.12 4.21 4.70
C GLU A 46 -11.88 4.81 4.00
N ILE A 47 -11.92 5.00 2.68
CA ILE A 47 -10.84 5.65 1.92
C ILE A 47 -10.54 7.03 2.51
N SER A 48 -11.56 7.87 2.72
CA SER A 48 -11.40 9.23 3.21
C SER A 48 -10.79 9.27 4.60
N ASN A 49 -11.24 8.41 5.52
CA ASN A 49 -10.73 8.35 6.89
C ASN A 49 -9.29 7.85 6.95
N VAL A 50 -8.95 6.78 6.22
CA VAL A 50 -7.57 6.26 6.13
C VAL A 50 -6.65 7.30 5.52
N PHE A 51 -7.09 7.98 4.45
CA PHE A 51 -6.31 9.01 3.78
C PHE A 51 -6.02 10.20 4.70
N ALA A 52 -7.02 10.67 5.47
CA ALA A 52 -6.91 11.84 6.32
C ALA A 52 -6.23 11.57 7.66
N ASN A 53 -6.44 10.40 8.26
CA ASN A 53 -6.03 10.09 9.62
C ASN A 53 -5.09 8.88 9.69
N PRO A 54 -3.80 9.09 10.02
CA PRO A 54 -2.83 8.00 10.15
C PRO A 54 -3.20 6.95 11.21
N ASP A 55 -3.93 7.33 12.24
CA ASP A 55 -4.28 6.44 13.36
C ASP A 55 -5.61 5.70 13.14
N TYR A 56 -6.34 6.02 12.05
CA TYR A 56 -7.61 5.38 11.74
C TYR A 56 -7.39 3.89 11.41
N GLN A 57 -8.28 3.07 11.96
CA GLN A 57 -8.37 1.64 11.65
C GLN A 57 -9.66 1.39 10.86
N PRO A 58 -9.58 1.01 9.59
CA PRO A 58 -10.77 0.79 8.76
C PRO A 58 -11.52 -0.46 9.17
N SER A 59 -12.85 -0.45 8.97
CA SER A 59 -13.68 -1.63 9.06
C SER A 59 -13.79 -2.29 7.68
N LEU A 60 -13.52 -3.58 7.61
CA LEU A 60 -13.62 -4.37 6.38
C LEU A 60 -14.90 -5.22 6.32
N GLU A 61 -15.70 -5.23 7.40
CA GLU A 61 -16.83 -6.18 7.60
C GLU A 61 -17.89 -6.12 6.49
N ASN A 62 -18.12 -4.91 5.93
CA ASN A 62 -19.15 -4.69 4.93
C ASN A 62 -18.59 -4.45 3.52
N LEU A 63 -17.30 -4.65 3.32
CA LEU A 63 -16.65 -4.49 2.02
C LEU A 63 -16.59 -5.83 1.28
N ASP A 64 -16.91 -5.82 0.01
CA ASP A 64 -16.96 -7.00 -0.84
C ASP A 64 -15.91 -6.94 -1.99
N ARG A 65 -15.97 -7.95 -2.86
CA ARG A 65 -15.09 -8.03 -4.04
C ARG A 65 -15.29 -6.87 -5.03
N LYS A 66 -16.48 -6.28 -5.08
CA LYS A 66 -16.72 -5.12 -5.95
C LYS A 66 -16.07 -3.89 -5.38
N ASP A 67 -16.07 -3.75 -4.06
CA ASP A 67 -15.35 -2.67 -3.36
C ASP A 67 -13.84 -2.79 -3.56
N LEU A 68 -13.29 -4.01 -3.56
CA LEU A 68 -11.88 -4.24 -3.87
C LEU A 68 -11.51 -3.78 -5.29
N VAL A 69 -12.36 -4.04 -6.29
CA VAL A 69 -12.14 -3.56 -7.68
C VAL A 69 -12.19 -2.02 -7.73
N LEU A 70 -13.17 -1.41 -7.08
CA LEU A 70 -13.28 0.06 -7.02
C LEU A 70 -12.09 0.70 -6.29
N LEU A 71 -11.59 0.04 -5.26
CA LEU A 71 -10.40 0.48 -4.53
C LEU A 71 -9.14 0.36 -5.38
N ALA A 72 -8.97 -0.72 -6.15
CA ALA A 72 -7.90 -0.86 -7.13
C ALA A 72 -7.95 0.25 -8.20
N ASP A 73 -9.15 0.60 -8.69
CA ASP A 73 -9.33 1.70 -9.65
C ASP A 73 -8.97 3.07 -9.05
N TYR A 74 -9.29 3.29 -7.76
CA TYR A 74 -8.86 4.48 -7.02
C TYR A 74 -7.33 4.57 -6.94
N ILE A 75 -6.66 3.46 -6.62
CA ILE A 75 -5.19 3.39 -6.54
C ILE A 75 -4.58 3.64 -7.92
N ARG A 76 -5.08 3.02 -8.99
CA ARG A 76 -4.67 3.31 -10.39
C ARG A 76 -4.80 4.78 -10.77
N SER A 77 -5.90 5.41 -10.37
CA SER A 77 -6.10 6.84 -10.61
C SER A 77 -5.05 7.69 -9.88
N SER A 78 -4.61 7.25 -8.70
CA SER A 78 -3.51 7.87 -7.97
C SER A 78 -2.17 7.71 -8.70
N HIS A 79 -1.83 6.52 -9.18
CA HIS A 79 -0.62 6.27 -9.98
C HIS A 79 -0.58 7.14 -11.24
N LYS A 80 -1.71 7.22 -11.94
CA LYS A 80 -1.83 8.09 -13.10
C LYS A 80 -1.60 9.56 -12.76
N TYR A 81 -2.16 10.05 -11.67
CA TYR A 81 -1.92 11.42 -11.19
C TYR A 81 -0.43 11.64 -10.90
N TYR A 82 0.24 10.73 -10.22
CA TYR A 82 1.67 10.88 -9.94
C TYR A 82 2.50 10.88 -11.22
N SER A 83 2.28 9.93 -12.12
CA SER A 83 3.08 9.75 -13.33
C SER A 83 2.81 10.86 -14.38
N GLU A 84 1.56 11.29 -14.55
CA GLU A 84 1.18 12.21 -15.63
C GLU A 84 1.11 13.69 -15.18
N VAL A 85 0.95 13.96 -13.88
CA VAL A 85 0.76 15.34 -13.37
C VAL A 85 1.84 15.74 -12.38
N SER A 86 1.97 15.00 -11.26
CA SER A 86 2.82 15.46 -10.14
C SER A 86 4.31 15.36 -10.45
N VAL A 87 4.78 14.24 -10.99
CA VAL A 87 6.20 14.01 -11.35
C VAL A 87 6.64 14.95 -12.48
N PRO A 88 5.91 15.08 -13.61
CA PRO A 88 6.30 16.04 -14.66
C PRO A 88 6.34 17.49 -14.16
N HIS A 89 5.40 17.89 -13.30
CA HIS A 89 5.41 19.23 -12.71
C HIS A 89 6.63 19.42 -11.79
N LEU A 90 6.94 18.46 -10.92
CA LEU A 90 8.12 18.49 -10.06
C LEU A 90 9.42 18.54 -10.88
N HIS A 91 9.51 17.77 -11.97
CA HIS A 91 10.64 17.80 -12.91
C HIS A 91 10.85 19.21 -13.51
N GLY A 92 9.76 19.85 -13.97
CA GLY A 92 9.81 21.22 -14.47
C GLY A 92 10.29 22.23 -13.42
N LEU A 93 9.86 22.09 -12.18
CA LEU A 93 10.30 22.92 -11.06
C LEU A 93 11.79 22.71 -10.72
N ILE A 94 12.25 21.45 -10.73
CA ILE A 94 13.67 21.10 -10.54
C ILE A 94 14.50 21.74 -11.66
N HIS A 95 14.08 21.61 -12.91
CA HIS A 95 14.78 22.19 -14.04
C HIS A 95 14.88 23.72 -13.94
N THR A 96 13.79 24.39 -13.57
CA THR A 96 13.76 25.84 -13.35
C THR A 96 14.73 26.26 -12.25
N MET A 97 14.71 25.57 -11.12
CA MET A 97 15.60 25.80 -9.98
C MET A 97 17.08 25.58 -10.35
N LEU A 98 17.38 24.55 -11.14
CA LEU A 98 18.74 24.17 -11.52
C LEU A 98 19.31 25.06 -12.62
N GLY A 99 18.49 25.73 -13.42
CA GLY A 99 18.95 26.75 -14.37
C GLY A 99 19.73 27.89 -13.71
N GLU A 100 19.61 28.04 -12.38
CA GLU A 100 20.30 29.02 -11.55
C GLU A 100 21.59 28.46 -10.89
N VAL A 101 21.93 27.18 -11.11
CA VAL A 101 23.01 26.47 -10.42
C VAL A 101 24.04 25.91 -11.42
N GLY A 102 25.27 25.66 -10.96
CA GLY A 102 26.34 25.11 -11.80
C GLY A 102 26.03 23.71 -12.35
N THR A 103 26.48 23.45 -13.59
CA THR A 103 26.08 22.27 -14.40
C THR A 103 26.35 20.93 -13.74
N SER A 104 27.48 20.73 -13.08
CA SER A 104 27.83 19.44 -12.45
C SER A 104 26.90 19.04 -11.30
N PHE A 105 26.39 20.01 -10.53
CA PHE A 105 25.43 19.75 -9.48
C PHE A 105 24.04 19.46 -10.08
N ALA A 106 23.68 20.23 -11.12
CA ALA A 106 22.42 20.04 -11.84
C ALA A 106 22.33 18.63 -12.45
N ASP A 107 23.42 18.15 -13.09
CA ASP A 107 23.49 16.80 -13.66
C ASP A 107 23.31 15.71 -12.60
N ALA A 108 23.97 15.86 -11.44
CA ALA A 108 23.86 14.91 -10.34
C ALA A 108 22.44 14.86 -9.76
N LEU A 109 21.79 16.01 -9.57
CA LEU A 109 20.44 16.07 -9.02
C LEU A 109 19.39 15.55 -10.01
N ASN A 110 19.52 15.87 -11.30
CA ASN A 110 18.66 15.31 -12.35
C ASN A 110 18.76 13.77 -12.36
N LYS A 111 19.99 13.24 -12.37
CA LYS A 111 20.18 11.78 -12.32
C LYS A 111 19.54 11.15 -11.08
N PHE A 112 19.69 11.77 -9.90
CA PHE A 112 19.06 11.30 -8.68
C PHE A 112 17.53 11.29 -8.79
N PHE A 113 16.96 12.34 -9.39
CA PHE A 113 15.51 12.45 -9.60
C PHE A 113 15.02 11.41 -10.62
N ASP A 114 15.74 11.19 -11.72
CA ASP A 114 15.42 10.18 -12.72
C ASP A 114 15.40 8.77 -12.11
N GLU A 115 16.39 8.44 -11.26
CA GLU A 115 16.43 7.16 -10.53
C GLU A 115 15.25 7.02 -9.54
N LEU A 116 14.80 8.11 -8.93
CA LEU A 116 13.61 8.13 -8.09
C LEU A 116 12.34 7.82 -8.89
N VAL A 117 12.20 8.46 -10.06
CA VAL A 117 11.05 8.27 -10.96
C VAL A 117 11.02 6.86 -11.53
N GLU A 118 12.17 6.31 -11.91
CA GLU A 118 12.29 4.93 -12.39
C GLU A 118 11.81 3.91 -11.33
N LYS A 119 12.21 4.11 -10.07
CA LYS A 119 11.74 3.27 -8.98
C LYS A 119 10.24 3.39 -8.71
N LEU A 120 9.70 4.60 -8.79
CA LEU A 120 8.26 4.83 -8.64
C LEU A 120 7.47 4.12 -9.73
N ASN A 121 7.91 4.23 -10.99
CA ASN A 121 7.25 3.57 -12.10
C ASN A 121 7.32 2.03 -11.98
N ALA A 122 8.47 1.48 -11.60
CA ALA A 122 8.62 0.05 -11.37
C ALA A 122 7.69 -0.47 -10.25
N HIS A 123 7.50 0.32 -9.20
CA HIS A 123 6.55 0.04 -8.13
C HIS A 123 5.10 0.01 -8.68
N PHE A 124 4.66 1.04 -9.39
CA PHE A 124 3.33 1.09 -9.98
C PHE A 124 3.07 -0.03 -11.00
N GLU A 125 4.09 -0.42 -11.80
CA GLU A 125 3.99 -1.56 -12.70
C GLU A 125 3.83 -2.89 -11.94
N HIS A 126 4.46 -3.01 -10.77
CA HIS A 126 4.28 -4.18 -9.91
C HIS A 126 2.85 -4.26 -9.37
N GLU A 127 2.34 -3.17 -8.83
CA GLU A 127 0.96 -3.11 -8.32
C GLU A 127 -0.08 -3.31 -9.41
N GLU A 128 0.15 -2.81 -10.62
CA GLU A 128 -0.75 -3.07 -11.75
C GLU A 128 -0.87 -4.57 -12.08
N ARG A 129 0.21 -5.34 -11.91
CA ARG A 129 0.14 -6.81 -12.03
C ARG A 129 -0.74 -7.43 -10.94
N ILE A 130 -0.64 -6.93 -9.70
CA ILE A 130 -1.48 -7.35 -8.58
C ILE A 130 -2.95 -7.05 -8.90
N PHE A 131 -3.27 -5.83 -9.31
CA PHE A 131 -4.65 -5.42 -9.64
C PHE A 131 -5.25 -6.24 -10.77
N ASN A 132 -4.46 -6.58 -11.78
CA ASN A 132 -4.92 -7.41 -12.89
C ASN A 132 -5.15 -8.87 -12.45
N SER A 133 -4.49 -9.33 -11.40
CA SER A 133 -4.68 -10.68 -10.86
C SER A 133 -5.94 -10.84 -9.99
N ILE A 134 -6.52 -9.75 -9.48
CA ILE A 134 -7.74 -9.77 -8.65
C ILE A 134 -8.89 -10.49 -9.36
N GLY A 135 -9.02 -10.33 -10.70
CA GLY A 135 -10.05 -10.97 -11.52
C GLY A 135 -9.88 -12.49 -11.66
N SER A 136 -8.65 -13.02 -11.51
CA SER A 136 -8.31 -14.44 -11.69
C SER A 136 -8.23 -15.24 -10.39
N GLY A 137 -8.46 -14.63 -9.24
CA GLY A 137 -8.35 -15.27 -7.93
C GLY A 137 -6.91 -15.55 -7.48
N ASN A 138 -5.92 -15.01 -8.19
CA ASN A 138 -4.51 -15.18 -7.89
C ASN A 138 -4.00 -13.89 -7.22
N TYR A 139 -4.14 -13.83 -5.92
CA TYR A 139 -3.84 -12.62 -5.16
C TYR A 139 -2.37 -12.58 -4.72
N GLU A 140 -1.68 -11.50 -5.06
CA GLU A 140 -0.40 -11.13 -4.49
C GLU A 140 -0.58 -9.86 -3.64
N VAL A 141 0.25 -9.69 -2.62
CA VAL A 141 0.25 -8.50 -1.75
C VAL A 141 1.63 -7.90 -1.79
N GLU A 142 1.71 -6.58 -1.93
CA GLU A 142 2.98 -5.89 -1.98
C GLU A 142 3.70 -5.84 -0.63
N SER A 143 5.04 -5.71 -0.67
CA SER A 143 5.85 -5.59 0.53
C SER A 143 5.98 -4.13 0.96
N GLU A 144 5.79 -3.85 2.25
CA GLU A 144 6.01 -2.53 2.89
C GLU A 144 7.44 -1.96 2.66
N GLU A 145 8.39 -2.81 2.28
CA GLU A 145 9.78 -2.43 2.06
C GLU A 145 9.95 -1.49 0.85
N SER A 146 9.13 -1.66 -0.19
CA SER A 146 9.13 -0.81 -1.38
C SER A 146 8.73 0.63 -1.06
N HIS A 147 7.68 0.82 -0.28
CA HIS A 147 7.19 2.12 0.16
C HIS A 147 8.22 2.88 1.00
N THR A 148 8.84 2.18 1.96
CA THR A 148 9.86 2.79 2.85
C THR A 148 11.04 3.31 2.04
N GLN A 149 11.58 2.52 1.11
CA GLN A 149 12.71 2.92 0.27
C GLN A 149 12.41 4.14 -0.62
N PHE A 150 11.17 4.23 -1.14
CA PHE A 150 10.76 5.38 -1.93
C PHE A 150 10.67 6.66 -1.09
N LEU A 151 10.06 6.58 0.09
CA LEU A 151 9.94 7.73 0.99
C LEU A 151 11.29 8.22 1.51
N GLU A 152 12.24 7.32 1.76
CA GLU A 152 13.62 7.67 2.13
C GLU A 152 14.29 8.48 1.01
N LYS A 153 14.12 8.09 -0.25
CA LYS A 153 14.67 8.85 -1.39
C LYS A 153 14.03 10.22 -1.56
N LEU A 154 12.72 10.36 -1.30
CA LEU A 154 12.07 11.68 -1.28
C LEU A 154 12.64 12.57 -0.17
N ASP A 155 12.91 11.99 1.00
CA ASP A 155 13.53 12.70 2.12
C ASP A 155 14.97 13.13 1.79
N ASP A 156 15.73 12.27 1.13
CA ASP A 156 17.07 12.60 0.62
C ASP A 156 17.03 13.76 -0.36
N LEU A 157 16.12 13.74 -1.34
CA LEU A 157 15.96 14.84 -2.30
C LEU A 157 15.67 16.17 -1.58
N LYS A 158 14.75 16.16 -0.64
CA LYS A 158 14.42 17.31 0.21
C LYS A 158 15.65 17.83 0.97
N ASN A 159 16.39 16.92 1.61
CA ASN A 159 17.59 17.27 2.36
C ASN A 159 18.70 17.84 1.47
N ILE A 160 18.90 17.29 0.27
CA ILE A 160 19.86 17.82 -0.72
C ILE A 160 19.51 19.27 -1.06
N VAL A 161 18.24 19.54 -1.37
CA VAL A 161 17.80 20.89 -1.77
C VAL A 161 17.90 21.90 -0.63
N ILE A 162 17.55 21.49 0.59
CA ILE A 162 17.55 22.37 1.76
C ILE A 162 18.98 22.68 2.25
N LYS A 163 19.85 21.65 2.30
CA LYS A 163 21.12 21.75 3.02
C LYS A 163 22.32 21.97 2.14
N TYR A 164 22.30 21.47 0.89
CA TYR A 164 23.49 21.37 0.07
C TYR A 164 23.42 22.14 -1.25
N LEU A 165 22.23 22.61 -1.65
CA LEU A 165 22.11 23.43 -2.83
C LEU A 165 22.80 24.79 -2.60
N PRO A 166 23.76 25.21 -3.46
CA PRO A 166 24.46 26.48 -3.31
C PRO A 166 23.51 27.66 -3.20
N ASP A 167 23.81 28.63 -2.34
CA ASP A 167 23.05 29.87 -2.25
C ASP A 167 23.45 30.79 -3.41
N ASN A 168 22.49 31.10 -4.26
CA ASN A 168 22.64 32.03 -5.40
C ASN A 168 21.90 33.34 -5.18
N GLY A 169 21.36 33.55 -3.96
CA GLY A 169 20.61 34.76 -3.58
C GLY A 169 19.14 34.79 -4.04
N GLU A 170 18.72 33.93 -4.95
CA GLU A 170 17.34 33.77 -5.40
C GLU A 170 16.74 32.42 -4.92
N ASN A 171 15.76 32.47 -4.01
CA ASN A 171 15.19 31.29 -3.41
C ASN A 171 13.75 30.99 -3.82
N ALA A 172 13.12 31.80 -4.68
CA ALA A 172 11.70 31.66 -5.04
C ALA A 172 11.40 30.31 -5.72
N SER A 173 12.21 29.92 -6.71
CA SER A 173 12.11 28.63 -7.41
C SER A 173 12.31 27.45 -6.45
N ARG A 174 13.28 27.57 -5.53
CA ARG A 174 13.58 26.57 -4.51
C ARG A 174 12.40 26.36 -3.56
N TYR A 175 11.81 27.44 -3.04
CA TYR A 175 10.62 27.37 -2.19
C TYR A 175 9.43 26.76 -2.94
N THR A 176 9.23 27.12 -4.21
CA THR A 176 8.14 26.57 -5.02
C THR A 176 8.30 25.06 -5.21
N MET A 177 9.51 24.62 -5.56
CA MET A 177 9.83 23.21 -5.73
C MET A 177 9.66 22.44 -4.40
N LEU A 178 10.20 22.96 -3.29
CA LEU A 178 10.07 22.31 -1.97
C LEU A 178 8.61 22.22 -1.51
N ASN A 179 7.80 23.25 -1.72
CA ASN A 179 6.38 23.21 -1.39
C ASN A 179 5.65 22.11 -2.17
N HIS A 180 5.96 21.97 -3.47
CA HIS A 180 5.37 20.92 -4.29
C HIS A 180 5.85 19.53 -3.85
N LEU A 181 7.15 19.36 -3.57
CA LEU A 181 7.74 18.12 -3.08
C LEU A 181 7.11 17.68 -1.75
N LEU A 182 6.95 18.61 -0.79
CA LEU A 182 6.31 18.34 0.50
C LEU A 182 4.82 18.00 0.37
N ALA A 183 4.12 18.61 -0.60
CA ALA A 183 2.73 18.29 -0.89
C ALA A 183 2.62 16.88 -1.48
N MET A 184 3.48 16.55 -2.46
CA MET A 184 3.56 15.21 -3.06
C MET A 184 3.92 14.14 -2.02
N GLU A 185 4.89 14.39 -1.14
CA GLU A 185 5.27 13.46 -0.08
C GLU A 185 4.09 13.15 0.86
N ARG A 186 3.38 14.18 1.31
CA ARG A 186 2.20 14.00 2.20
C ARG A 186 1.10 13.20 1.52
N ASP A 187 0.83 13.49 0.26
CA ASP A 187 -0.17 12.81 -0.53
C ASP A 187 0.20 11.34 -0.76
N MET A 188 1.45 11.07 -1.12
CA MET A 188 1.99 9.73 -1.29
C MET A 188 1.90 8.90 -0.01
N ARG A 189 2.25 9.47 1.16
CA ARG A 189 2.09 8.79 2.46
C ARG A 189 0.63 8.45 2.76
N SER A 190 -0.31 9.29 2.35
CA SER A 190 -1.74 9.01 2.50
C SER A 190 -2.22 7.92 1.55
N HIS A 191 -1.71 7.90 0.33
CA HIS A 191 -1.95 6.88 -0.68
C HIS A 191 -1.45 5.50 -0.20
N MET A 192 -0.19 5.39 0.21
CA MET A 192 0.39 4.15 0.75
C MET A 192 -0.38 3.62 1.96
N ARG A 193 -0.91 4.50 2.83
CA ARG A 193 -1.77 4.06 3.93
C ARG A 193 -3.07 3.41 3.47
N VAL A 194 -3.66 3.89 2.36
CA VAL A 194 -4.85 3.26 1.79
C VAL A 194 -4.53 1.84 1.30
N GLU A 195 -3.36 1.65 0.70
CA GLU A 195 -2.89 0.33 0.29
C GLU A 195 -2.65 -0.58 1.51
N GLU A 196 -1.86 -0.12 2.46
CA GLU A 196 -1.45 -0.91 3.63
C GLU A 196 -2.61 -1.23 4.57
N LYS A 197 -3.53 -0.28 4.79
CA LYS A 197 -4.59 -0.42 5.79
C LYS A 197 -5.93 -0.87 5.22
N LEU A 198 -6.19 -0.65 3.94
CA LEU A 198 -7.47 -0.96 3.34
C LEU A 198 -7.33 -1.99 2.21
N PHE A 199 -6.51 -1.73 1.19
CA PHE A 199 -6.40 -2.61 0.03
C PHE A 199 -5.80 -3.97 0.38
N ASN A 200 -4.59 -4.01 0.95
CA ASN A 200 -3.91 -5.25 1.29
C ASN A 200 -4.70 -6.12 2.28
N PRO A 201 -5.26 -5.56 3.39
CA PRO A 201 -6.10 -6.36 4.29
C PRO A 201 -7.39 -6.87 3.64
N LEU A 202 -8.00 -6.08 2.73
CA LEU A 202 -9.20 -6.51 2.01
C LEU A 202 -8.88 -7.66 1.05
N VAL A 203 -7.76 -7.60 0.30
CA VAL A 203 -7.26 -8.71 -0.51
C VAL A 203 -7.08 -9.96 0.34
N LEU A 204 -6.40 -9.86 1.48
CA LEU A 204 -6.15 -11.00 2.38
C LEU A 204 -7.45 -11.59 2.95
N SER A 205 -8.45 -10.76 3.26
CA SER A 205 -9.75 -11.23 3.74
C SER A 205 -10.52 -12.00 2.66
N MET A 206 -10.42 -11.58 1.40
CA MET A 206 -11.03 -12.27 0.25
C MET A 206 -10.38 -13.61 -0.04
N MET A 207 -9.04 -13.69 0.04
CA MET A 207 -8.31 -14.95 -0.07
C MET A 207 -8.76 -15.98 0.99
N ALA A 208 -8.89 -15.52 2.24
CA ALA A 208 -9.34 -16.38 3.35
C ALA A 208 -10.78 -16.88 3.16
N SER A 209 -11.66 -16.09 2.55
CA SER A 209 -13.05 -16.50 2.27
C SER A 209 -13.15 -17.49 1.12
N GLU A 210 -12.36 -17.33 0.05
CA GLU A 210 -12.35 -18.29 -1.08
C GLU A 210 -11.80 -19.68 -0.67
N GLU A 211 -10.78 -19.70 0.21
CA GLU A 211 -10.30 -20.96 0.80
C GLU A 211 -11.38 -21.65 1.66
N SER A 212 -12.27 -20.87 2.27
CA SER A 212 -13.39 -21.38 3.10
C SER A 212 -14.53 -21.94 2.25
N GLU A 213 -14.84 -21.36 1.09
CA GLU A 213 -15.91 -21.82 0.18
C GLU A 213 -15.52 -23.08 -0.61
N GLY A 214 -14.22 -23.33 -0.84
CA GLY A 214 -13.72 -24.55 -1.44
C GLY A 214 -13.80 -25.78 -0.53
N ASN A 215 -14.13 -25.61 0.74
CA ASN A 215 -14.12 -26.66 1.75
C ASN A 215 -15.38 -26.64 2.65
N ALA A 216 -16.55 -26.45 2.05
CA ALA A 216 -17.82 -26.50 2.77
C ALA A 216 -18.13 -27.93 3.25
N GLN A 217 -17.51 -28.37 4.31
CA GLN A 217 -18.06 -29.34 5.29
C GLN A 217 -17.24 -29.30 6.59
N SER A 218 -17.94 -28.96 7.66
CA SER A 218 -17.64 -29.12 9.09
C SER A 218 -17.25 -27.88 9.90
N ASP A 219 -18.15 -27.54 10.79
CA ASP A 219 -18.04 -26.65 11.95
C ASP A 219 -16.85 -26.93 12.84
N ASP A 220 -16.43 -25.88 13.51
CA ASP A 220 -15.67 -25.76 14.76
C ASP A 220 -14.19 -25.40 14.66
N PHE A 221 -13.89 -24.22 15.26
CA PHE A 221 -12.57 -23.68 15.62
C PHE A 221 -11.60 -23.43 14.46
N GLU A 222 -10.92 -22.28 14.47
CA GLU A 222 -9.90 -21.86 13.48
C GLU A 222 -8.74 -22.88 13.36
N VAL A 223 -9.00 -24.00 12.70
CA VAL A 223 -8.02 -25.06 12.48
C VAL A 223 -7.06 -24.62 11.37
N LEU A 224 -5.76 -24.81 11.61
CA LEU A 224 -4.75 -24.58 10.56
C LEU A 224 -5.03 -25.50 9.37
N SER A 225 -5.02 -24.94 8.15
CA SER A 225 -5.12 -25.73 6.91
C SER A 225 -3.97 -26.73 6.80
N GLN A 226 -4.10 -27.75 5.94
CA GLN A 226 -3.04 -28.73 5.72
C GLN A 226 -1.73 -28.06 5.30
N ARG A 227 -1.81 -27.02 4.46
CA ARG A 227 -0.66 -26.24 3.99
C ARG A 227 -0.01 -25.42 5.11
N GLU A 228 -0.80 -24.83 5.98
CA GLU A 228 -0.30 -24.13 7.16
C GLU A 228 0.37 -25.07 8.16
N LYS A 229 -0.15 -26.29 8.30
CA LYS A 229 0.49 -27.34 9.14
C LYS A 229 1.85 -27.75 8.58
N GLU A 230 1.98 -27.95 7.26
CA GLU A 230 3.24 -28.28 6.60
C GLU A 230 4.29 -27.17 6.80
N ILE A 231 3.88 -25.91 6.61
CA ILE A 231 4.75 -24.75 6.84
C ILE A 231 5.11 -24.62 8.32
N LEU A 232 4.13 -24.79 9.22
CA LEU A 232 4.38 -24.76 10.65
C LEU A 232 5.35 -25.86 11.12
N ALA A 233 5.24 -27.05 10.58
CA ALA A 233 6.19 -28.13 10.83
C ALA A 233 7.60 -27.75 10.38
N ALA A 234 7.75 -27.19 9.18
CA ALA A 234 9.04 -26.75 8.67
C ALA A 234 9.63 -25.58 9.50
N VAL A 235 8.79 -24.64 9.97
CA VAL A 235 9.19 -23.57 10.89
C VAL A 235 9.65 -24.13 12.24
N ALA A 236 8.95 -25.11 12.78
CA ALA A 236 9.32 -25.78 14.02
C ALA A 236 10.69 -26.48 13.91
N HIS A 237 11.02 -27.04 12.74
CA HIS A 237 12.35 -27.60 12.44
C HIS A 237 13.43 -26.55 12.13
N GLY A 238 13.13 -25.25 12.31
CA GLY A 238 14.10 -24.17 12.18
C GLY A 238 14.43 -23.77 10.72
N LYS A 239 13.63 -24.20 9.73
CA LYS A 239 13.87 -23.86 8.32
C LYS A 239 13.58 -22.38 8.06
N THR A 240 14.40 -21.78 7.20
CA THR A 240 14.22 -20.41 6.69
C THR A 240 13.09 -20.35 5.66
N ASN A 241 12.51 -19.17 5.41
CA ASN A 241 11.48 -19.01 4.40
C ASN A 241 11.90 -19.50 3.01
N LYS A 242 13.19 -19.36 2.67
CA LYS A 242 13.74 -19.83 1.40
C LYS A 242 13.74 -21.36 1.32
N GLU A 243 14.22 -22.04 2.37
CA GLU A 243 14.24 -23.51 2.43
C GLU A 243 12.83 -24.09 2.39
N ILE A 244 11.88 -23.46 3.08
CA ILE A 244 10.46 -23.84 3.04
C ILE A 244 9.88 -23.66 1.63
N ALA A 245 10.18 -22.54 0.97
CA ALA A 245 9.73 -22.25 -0.39
C ALA A 245 10.24 -23.30 -1.39
N ASP A 246 11.53 -23.63 -1.30
CA ASP A 246 12.18 -24.64 -2.15
C ASP A 246 11.60 -26.03 -1.92
N GLU A 247 11.40 -26.42 -0.67
CA GLU A 247 10.89 -27.78 -0.31
C GLU A 247 9.42 -27.97 -0.70
N LEU A 248 8.60 -26.93 -0.54
CA LEU A 248 7.18 -26.99 -0.77
C LEU A 248 6.80 -26.54 -2.21
N PHE A 249 7.77 -26.20 -3.05
CA PHE A 249 7.59 -25.74 -4.44
C PHE A 249 6.66 -24.52 -4.56
N ILE A 250 6.82 -23.53 -3.65
CA ILE A 250 6.05 -22.28 -3.65
C ILE A 250 6.98 -21.07 -3.59
N SER A 251 6.45 -19.87 -3.77
CA SER A 251 7.25 -18.65 -3.64
C SER A 251 7.57 -18.34 -2.17
N ILE A 252 8.68 -17.62 -1.94
CA ILE A 252 9.04 -17.14 -0.60
C ILE A 252 7.92 -16.24 -0.03
N ASN A 253 7.28 -15.44 -0.87
CA ASN A 253 6.16 -14.59 -0.48
C ASN A 253 4.95 -15.41 -0.01
N THR A 254 4.67 -16.52 -0.68
CA THR A 254 3.62 -17.45 -0.26
C THR A 254 3.91 -18.02 1.14
N VAL A 255 5.17 -18.38 1.43
CA VAL A 255 5.59 -18.82 2.77
C VAL A 255 5.36 -17.75 3.81
N VAL A 256 5.75 -16.50 3.51
CA VAL A 256 5.54 -15.35 4.43
C VAL A 256 4.06 -15.14 4.73
N THR A 257 3.20 -15.23 3.71
CA THR A 257 1.75 -15.10 3.85
C THR A 257 1.18 -16.19 4.76
N HIS A 258 1.53 -17.46 4.53
CA HIS A 258 1.09 -18.55 5.40
C HIS A 258 1.58 -18.38 6.84
N ARG A 259 2.81 -17.92 7.06
CA ARG A 259 3.32 -17.64 8.41
C ARG A 259 2.54 -16.54 9.12
N LYS A 260 2.16 -15.47 8.40
CA LYS A 260 1.26 -14.42 8.94
C LYS A 260 -0.11 -14.99 9.32
N ASN A 261 -0.68 -15.85 8.48
CA ASN A 261 -1.96 -16.52 8.76
C ASN A 261 -1.87 -17.48 9.96
N ILE A 262 -0.81 -18.26 10.06
CA ILE A 262 -0.55 -19.12 11.22
C ILE A 262 -0.48 -18.28 12.51
N ALA A 263 0.28 -17.18 12.49
CA ALA A 263 0.40 -16.27 13.64
C ALA A 263 -0.96 -15.67 14.04
N ARG A 264 -1.79 -15.27 13.06
CA ARG A 264 -3.13 -14.74 13.29
C ARG A 264 -4.06 -15.81 13.88
N LYS A 265 -4.09 -17.04 13.32
CA LYS A 265 -4.95 -18.13 13.76
C LYS A 265 -4.56 -18.68 15.13
N THR A 266 -3.26 -18.74 15.43
CA THR A 266 -2.75 -19.26 16.71
C THR A 266 -2.61 -18.18 17.79
N GLY A 267 -2.58 -16.90 17.41
CA GLY A 267 -2.24 -15.79 18.31
C GLY A 267 -0.75 -15.77 18.72
N ILE A 268 0.11 -16.57 18.06
CA ILE A 268 1.52 -16.78 18.44
C ILE A 268 2.45 -16.25 17.34
N ASN A 269 3.30 -15.27 17.68
CA ASN A 269 4.20 -14.64 16.72
C ASN A 269 5.66 -15.13 16.79
N SER A 270 6.09 -15.71 17.93
CA SER A 270 7.46 -16.18 18.09
C SER A 270 7.66 -17.60 17.54
N ILE A 271 8.83 -17.87 16.93
CA ILE A 271 9.18 -19.20 16.42
C ILE A 271 9.13 -20.24 17.56
N ALA A 272 9.68 -19.92 18.73
CA ALA A 272 9.64 -20.81 19.89
C ALA A 272 8.21 -21.13 20.32
N GLY A 273 7.32 -20.14 20.36
CA GLY A 273 5.89 -20.34 20.66
C GLY A 273 5.20 -21.19 19.61
N LEU A 274 5.46 -20.96 18.33
CA LEU A 274 4.91 -21.76 17.22
C LEU A 274 5.42 -23.21 17.26
N THR A 275 6.68 -23.44 17.66
CA THR A 275 7.22 -24.80 17.87
C THR A 275 6.47 -25.53 19.00
N VAL A 276 6.26 -24.85 20.13
CA VAL A 276 5.48 -25.43 21.25
C VAL A 276 4.04 -25.72 20.80
N TYR A 277 3.41 -24.82 20.07
CA TYR A 277 2.06 -25.03 19.51
C TYR A 277 2.02 -26.25 18.59
N ALA A 278 3.01 -26.41 17.70
CA ALA A 278 3.11 -27.54 16.76
C ALA A 278 3.23 -28.88 17.50
N ILE A 279 4.01 -28.93 18.59
CA ILE A 279 4.16 -30.12 19.44
C ILE A 279 2.83 -30.43 20.15
N LEU A 280 2.21 -29.44 20.79
CA LEU A 280 0.96 -29.63 21.55
C LEU A 280 -0.21 -30.09 20.68
N ASN A 281 -0.20 -29.71 19.40
CA ASN A 281 -1.24 -30.08 18.42
C ASN A 281 -0.84 -31.27 17.54
N HIS A 282 0.22 -32.01 17.89
CA HIS A 282 0.70 -33.21 17.19
C HIS A 282 1.01 -32.95 15.69
N ILE A 283 1.44 -31.74 15.33
CA ILE A 283 1.91 -31.38 13.98
C ILE A 283 3.35 -31.86 13.79
N VAL A 284 4.15 -31.84 14.85
CA VAL A 284 5.49 -32.41 14.93
C VAL A 284 5.64 -33.18 16.23
N GLU A 285 6.49 -34.22 16.26
CA GLU A 285 6.78 -34.97 17.46
C GLU A 285 8.08 -34.50 18.10
N ILE A 286 8.19 -34.60 19.44
CA ILE A 286 9.43 -34.23 20.16
C ILE A 286 10.62 -35.09 19.69
N ALA A 287 10.36 -36.27 19.17
CA ALA A 287 11.37 -37.16 18.63
C ALA A 287 11.97 -36.70 17.28
N ASP A 288 11.37 -35.70 16.65
CA ASP A 288 11.81 -35.13 15.35
C ASP A 288 12.90 -34.06 15.51
N PHE A 289 13.29 -33.70 16.74
CA PHE A 289 14.33 -32.74 17.10
C PHE A 289 15.57 -33.45 17.69
#